data_5bdd347b073e2172ccf2b3842e03519e
#
_entry.id   5bdd347b073e2172ccf2b3842e03519e
#
_cell.length_a   1.000
_cell.length_b   1.000
_cell.length_c   1.000
_cell.angle_alpha   90.00
_cell.angle_beta   90.00
_cell.angle_gamma   90.00
#
_symmetry.space_group_name_H-M   'P 1'
#
loop_
_entity.id
_entity.type
_entity.pdbx_description
1 polymer ?
#
loop_
_entity_poly.entity_id
_entity_poly.type
_entity_poly.pdbx_seq_one_letter_code
_entity_poly.pdbx_strand_id
1 'polypeptide(L)'
;MLKTIILIILKLSPSSKKWFWEKWYDIFAKKARNSNLKLMNYGYHASEFNLDLENDDEIERYPIQLYHFVSSHADIKNKNILEVGSGRGGGASYIARYLKPSSITGMDISNEAVGLCSEFYNISNLNFVCGDSESIPFPDNSFDVLINVESSHCYGDMSKFLSEAYRALKTGGFFLFCDFRTTDGIQELYDQFSSSDLKFLNRIDITDNIIQGLDKLSEYREDHIDKSVSIFIRKLFKTYAGIKGTDIYNSFSNGSMTYVCAILKK
;
A
#
# COMPACT_ATOMS: atom_id res chain seq x y z
N MET A 1 27.63 -4.40 1.48
CA MET A 1 27.76 -3.52 2.67
C MET A 1 26.47 -2.78 2.98
N LEU A 2 25.95 -1.90 2.10
CA LEU A 2 24.68 -1.15 2.36
C LEU A 2 23.47 -2.07 2.66
N LYS A 3 23.23 -3.11 1.85
CA LYS A 3 22.15 -4.10 2.07
C LYS A 3 22.26 -4.76 3.44
N THR A 4 23.45 -5.08 3.88
CA THR A 4 23.70 -5.72 5.20
C THR A 4 23.40 -4.76 6.35
N ILE A 5 23.78 -3.49 6.23
CA ILE A 5 23.49 -2.45 7.24
C ILE A 5 21.97 -2.23 7.35
N ILE A 6 21.26 -2.12 6.24
CA ILE A 6 19.80 -2.00 6.21
C ILE A 6 19.14 -3.18 6.92
N LEU A 7 19.53 -4.41 6.60
CA LEU A 7 18.98 -5.61 7.23
C LEU A 7 19.25 -5.66 8.75
N ILE A 8 20.38 -5.14 9.20
CA ILE A 8 20.68 -5.03 10.64
C ILE A 8 19.72 -4.02 11.28
N ILE A 9 19.57 -2.81 10.72
CA ILE A 9 18.68 -1.78 11.25
C ILE A 9 17.24 -2.29 11.35
N LEU A 10 16.75 -2.96 10.30
CA LEU A 10 15.38 -3.53 10.26
C LEU A 10 15.15 -4.64 11.30
N LYS A 11 16.21 -5.27 11.79
CA LYS A 11 16.14 -6.36 12.79
C LYS A 11 16.42 -5.92 14.22
N LEU A 12 16.91 -4.68 14.46
CA LEU A 12 17.31 -4.22 15.79
C LEU A 12 16.11 -4.06 16.74
N SER A 13 15.07 -3.38 16.28
CA SER A 13 13.83 -3.17 17.07
C SER A 13 12.69 -2.70 16.17
N PRO A 14 11.41 -2.82 16.62
CA PRO A 14 10.27 -2.21 15.94
C PRO A 14 10.44 -0.72 15.66
N SER A 15 10.96 0.03 16.63
CA SER A 15 11.19 1.48 16.50
C SER A 15 12.28 1.81 15.46
N SER A 16 13.35 1.03 15.37
CA SER A 16 14.41 1.23 14.35
C SER A 16 13.90 0.91 12.93
N LYS A 17 13.07 -0.11 12.79
CA LYS A 17 12.40 -0.45 11.54
C LYS A 17 11.52 0.71 11.08
N LYS A 18 10.66 1.22 11.95
CA LYS A 18 9.77 2.34 11.68
C LYS A 18 10.53 3.62 11.32
N TRP A 19 11.53 4.02 12.12
CA TRP A 19 12.39 5.16 11.83
C TRP A 19 13.08 5.04 10.47
N PHE A 20 13.61 3.87 10.14
CA PHE A 20 14.26 3.64 8.84
C PHE A 20 13.27 3.88 7.68
N TRP A 21 12.08 3.30 7.74
CA TRP A 21 11.09 3.45 6.68
C TRP A 21 10.55 4.88 6.57
N GLU A 22 10.30 5.56 7.69
CA GLU A 22 9.96 6.99 7.70
C GLU A 22 11.00 7.82 6.90
N LYS A 23 12.29 7.69 7.25
CA LYS A 23 13.37 8.44 6.58
C LYS A 23 13.56 8.03 5.12
N TRP A 24 13.36 6.77 4.82
CA TRP A 24 13.41 6.26 3.45
C TRP A 24 12.31 6.89 2.59
N TYR A 25 11.08 6.89 3.07
CA TYR A 25 9.94 7.47 2.35
C TYR A 25 10.02 9.00 2.26
N ASP A 26 10.51 9.70 3.28
CA ASP A 26 10.80 11.14 3.20
C ASP A 26 11.78 11.47 2.05
N ILE A 27 12.90 10.73 1.96
CA ILE A 27 13.89 10.92 0.89
C ILE A 27 13.28 10.56 -0.47
N PHE A 28 12.51 9.49 -0.53
CA PHE A 28 11.86 9.06 -1.76
C PHE A 28 10.82 10.08 -2.22
N ALA A 29 9.97 10.57 -1.33
CA ALA A 29 8.97 11.60 -1.63
C ALA A 29 9.62 12.87 -2.20
N LYS A 30 10.68 13.37 -1.55
CA LYS A 30 11.42 14.56 -2.04
C LYS A 30 12.00 14.37 -3.43
N LYS A 31 12.65 13.23 -3.71
CA LYS A 31 13.28 12.94 -5.00
C LYS A 31 12.26 12.69 -6.11
N ALA A 32 11.13 12.09 -5.75
CA ALA A 32 10.09 11.75 -6.68
C ALA A 32 9.04 12.86 -6.87
N ARG A 33 9.26 14.07 -6.33
CA ARG A 33 8.34 15.21 -6.43
C ARG A 33 7.92 15.53 -7.86
N ASN A 34 8.85 15.39 -8.81
CA ASN A 34 8.63 15.67 -10.22
C ASN A 34 8.26 14.41 -11.04
N SER A 35 8.06 13.28 -10.38
CA SER A 35 7.68 12.03 -11.04
C SER A 35 6.17 11.95 -11.19
N ASN A 36 5.69 11.54 -12.36
CA ASN A 36 4.27 11.34 -12.64
C ASN A 36 3.69 10.06 -11.99
N LEU A 37 4.53 9.25 -11.32
CA LEU A 37 4.07 8.04 -10.62
C LEU A 37 3.33 8.42 -9.34
N LYS A 38 2.03 8.16 -9.30
CA LYS A 38 1.14 8.42 -8.16
C LYS A 38 0.98 7.19 -7.25
N LEU A 39 1.20 5.99 -7.82
CA LEU A 39 1.03 4.71 -7.15
C LEU A 39 2.35 3.92 -7.11
N MET A 40 2.64 3.31 -5.96
CA MET A 40 3.90 2.58 -5.73
C MET A 40 3.71 1.08 -5.57
N ASN A 41 2.47 0.58 -5.63
CA ASN A 41 2.18 -0.85 -5.50
C ASN A 41 2.62 -1.64 -6.75
N TYR A 42 2.69 -2.96 -6.62
CA TYR A 42 3.16 -3.85 -7.70
C TYR A 42 2.16 -4.01 -8.86
N GLY A 43 0.94 -3.54 -8.69
CA GLY A 43 -0.12 -3.67 -9.69
C GLY A 43 -0.83 -5.03 -9.61
N TYR A 44 -1.99 -5.09 -10.20
CA TYR A 44 -2.84 -6.28 -10.27
C TYR A 44 -3.40 -6.39 -11.69
N HIS A 45 -3.39 -7.57 -12.28
CA HIS A 45 -4.04 -7.80 -13.57
C HIS A 45 -5.10 -8.90 -13.45
N ALA A 46 -6.31 -8.57 -13.90
CA ALA A 46 -7.38 -9.53 -14.14
C ALA A 46 -8.11 -9.12 -15.41
N SER A 47 -8.32 -10.09 -16.30
CA SER A 47 -8.93 -9.85 -17.63
C SER A 47 -10.36 -9.33 -17.55
N GLU A 48 -11.07 -9.63 -16.47
CA GLU A 48 -12.43 -9.19 -16.19
C GLU A 48 -12.52 -7.72 -15.76
N PHE A 49 -11.41 -7.09 -15.35
CA PHE A 49 -11.39 -5.70 -14.95
C PHE A 49 -11.14 -4.77 -16.14
N ASN A 50 -12.21 -4.37 -16.79
CA ASN A 50 -12.18 -3.33 -17.81
C ASN A 50 -12.61 -1.99 -17.19
N LEU A 51 -11.67 -1.35 -16.46
CA LEU A 51 -11.94 -0.06 -15.82
C LEU A 51 -11.98 1.06 -16.86
N ASP A 52 -13.01 1.90 -16.79
CA ASP A 52 -13.09 3.14 -17.54
C ASP A 52 -12.32 4.23 -16.77
N LEU A 53 -11.11 4.52 -17.22
CA LEU A 53 -10.18 5.44 -16.56
C LEU A 53 -10.00 6.71 -17.39
N GLU A 54 -9.74 7.82 -16.71
CA GLU A 54 -9.27 9.04 -17.37
C GLU A 54 -7.90 8.80 -18.02
N ASN A 55 -7.61 9.50 -19.13
CA ASN A 55 -6.38 9.30 -19.91
C ASN A 55 -5.11 9.38 -19.06
N ASP A 56 -5.06 10.29 -18.10
CA ASP A 56 -3.91 10.48 -17.22
C ASP A 56 -3.70 9.36 -16.20
N ASP A 57 -4.72 8.51 -15.99
CA ASP A 57 -4.68 7.36 -15.09
C ASP A 57 -4.36 6.04 -15.83
N GLU A 58 -4.46 6.02 -17.15
CA GLU A 58 -4.20 4.80 -17.95
C GLU A 58 -2.79 4.25 -17.77
N ILE A 59 -1.81 5.11 -17.57
CA ILE A 59 -0.42 4.70 -17.33
C ILE A 59 -0.25 3.92 -16.03
N GLU A 60 -1.15 4.13 -15.07
CA GLU A 60 -1.19 3.47 -13.77
C GLU A 60 -2.35 2.46 -13.65
N ARG A 61 -2.89 2.00 -14.78
CA ARG A 61 -4.03 1.06 -14.85
C ARG A 61 -3.89 -0.13 -13.91
N TYR A 62 -2.76 -0.82 -13.94
CA TYR A 62 -2.56 -2.02 -13.11
C TYR A 62 -2.39 -1.71 -11.62
N PRO A 63 -1.65 -0.69 -11.18
CA PRO A 63 -1.69 -0.18 -9.81
C PRO A 63 -3.10 0.22 -9.34
N ILE A 64 -3.90 0.84 -10.21
CA ILE A 64 -5.30 1.20 -9.94
C ILE A 64 -6.17 -0.06 -9.83
N GLN A 65 -5.96 -1.07 -10.68
CA GLN A 65 -6.70 -2.33 -10.59
C GLN A 65 -6.52 -3.02 -9.24
N LEU A 66 -5.35 -2.91 -8.59
CA LEU A 66 -5.15 -3.43 -7.24
C LEU A 66 -6.07 -2.73 -6.23
N TYR A 67 -6.14 -1.40 -6.26
CA TYR A 67 -7.04 -0.64 -5.39
C TYR A 67 -8.51 -0.93 -5.68
N HIS A 68 -8.86 -1.09 -6.96
CA HIS A 68 -10.20 -1.47 -7.36
C HIS A 68 -10.57 -2.85 -6.79
N PHE A 69 -9.71 -3.84 -6.98
CA PHE A 69 -9.89 -5.19 -6.45
C PHE A 69 -10.09 -5.16 -4.92
N VAL A 70 -9.19 -4.53 -4.18
CA VAL A 70 -9.28 -4.43 -2.71
C VAL A 70 -10.57 -3.75 -2.28
N SER A 71 -10.92 -2.62 -2.90
CA SER A 71 -12.10 -1.84 -2.56
C SER A 71 -13.41 -2.55 -2.91
N SER A 72 -13.41 -3.49 -3.87
CA SER A 72 -14.61 -4.23 -4.28
C SER A 72 -15.17 -5.18 -3.20
N HIS A 73 -14.38 -5.43 -2.13
CA HIS A 73 -14.79 -6.31 -1.03
C HIS A 73 -15.65 -5.62 0.06
N ALA A 74 -15.94 -4.32 -0.08
CA ALA A 74 -16.88 -3.61 0.77
C ALA A 74 -17.68 -2.57 -0.03
N ASP A 75 -18.83 -2.14 0.50
CA ASP A 75 -19.55 -0.99 -0.05
C ASP A 75 -18.79 0.30 0.31
N ILE A 76 -18.19 0.94 -0.69
CA ILE A 76 -17.41 2.16 -0.55
C ILE A 76 -18.25 3.43 -0.71
N LYS A 77 -19.32 3.33 -1.53
CA LYS A 77 -20.13 4.51 -1.88
C LYS A 77 -20.79 5.13 -0.65
N ASN A 78 -20.65 6.44 -0.51
CA ASN A 78 -21.21 7.21 0.61
C ASN A 78 -20.65 6.79 2.01
N LYS A 79 -19.48 6.17 2.09
CA LYS A 79 -18.82 5.77 3.34
C LYS A 79 -17.69 6.73 3.71
N ASN A 80 -17.33 6.75 4.98
CA ASN A 80 -16.12 7.42 5.47
C ASN A 80 -14.97 6.42 5.50
N ILE A 81 -13.91 6.70 4.75
CA ILE A 81 -12.81 5.78 4.49
C ILE A 81 -11.52 6.33 5.13
N LEU A 82 -10.72 5.45 5.72
CA LEU A 82 -9.33 5.71 6.08
C LEU A 82 -8.41 4.79 5.27
N GLU A 83 -7.48 5.36 4.51
CA GLU A 83 -6.36 4.63 3.95
C GLU A 83 -5.14 4.83 4.87
N VAL A 84 -4.57 3.74 5.40
CA VAL A 84 -3.37 3.77 6.25
C VAL A 84 -2.16 3.35 5.44
N GLY A 85 -1.15 4.22 5.40
CA GLY A 85 0.01 4.08 4.53
C GLY A 85 -0.29 4.54 3.10
N SER A 86 -0.86 5.74 2.96
CA SER A 86 -1.33 6.27 1.67
C SER A 86 -0.19 6.66 0.70
N GLY A 87 1.04 6.76 1.20
CA GLY A 87 2.21 7.07 0.39
C GLY A 87 2.03 8.33 -0.44
N ARG A 88 1.97 8.19 -1.76
CA ARG A 88 1.81 9.30 -2.72
C ARG A 88 0.35 9.66 -3.02
N GLY A 89 -0.60 9.07 -2.32
CA GLY A 89 -2.01 9.42 -2.38
C GLY A 89 -2.77 8.91 -3.62
N GLY A 90 -2.12 8.18 -4.54
CA GLY A 90 -2.77 7.72 -5.77
C GLY A 90 -3.95 6.78 -5.51
N GLY A 91 -3.85 5.90 -4.50
CA GLY A 91 -4.93 5.01 -4.08
C GLY A 91 -6.12 5.79 -3.53
N ALA A 92 -5.89 6.67 -2.56
CA ALA A 92 -6.93 7.55 -2.02
C ALA A 92 -7.59 8.41 -3.10
N SER A 93 -6.79 8.95 -4.03
CA SER A 93 -7.30 9.74 -5.17
C SER A 93 -8.19 8.91 -6.09
N TYR A 94 -7.77 7.67 -6.43
CA TYR A 94 -8.60 6.75 -7.20
C TYR A 94 -9.94 6.48 -6.51
N ILE A 95 -9.93 6.12 -5.24
CA ILE A 95 -11.14 5.83 -4.46
C ILE A 95 -12.06 7.06 -4.42
N ALA A 96 -11.51 8.25 -4.14
CA ALA A 96 -12.28 9.50 -4.09
C ALA A 96 -13.01 9.80 -5.39
N ARG A 97 -12.32 9.68 -6.53
CA ARG A 97 -12.86 10.05 -7.86
C ARG A 97 -13.81 9.02 -8.43
N TYR A 98 -13.45 7.74 -8.35
CA TYR A 98 -14.16 6.68 -9.07
C TYR A 98 -15.19 5.93 -8.20
N LEU A 99 -14.93 5.76 -6.90
CA LEU A 99 -15.80 4.97 -6.02
C LEU A 99 -16.77 5.81 -5.17
N LYS A 100 -16.62 7.15 -5.21
CA LYS A 100 -17.56 8.13 -4.64
C LYS A 100 -17.89 7.89 -3.16
N PRO A 101 -16.88 7.77 -2.25
CA PRO A 101 -17.13 7.77 -0.81
C PRO A 101 -17.69 9.13 -0.36
N SER A 102 -18.30 9.18 0.84
CA SER A 102 -18.61 10.48 1.49
C SER A 102 -17.34 11.27 1.77
N SER A 103 -16.34 10.59 2.30
CA SER A 103 -15.00 11.14 2.49
C SER A 103 -13.96 10.02 2.48
N ILE A 104 -12.75 10.36 2.07
CA ILE A 104 -11.57 9.52 2.27
C ILE A 104 -10.44 10.36 2.86
N THR A 105 -9.77 9.80 3.87
CA THR A 105 -8.55 10.35 4.43
C THR A 105 -7.40 9.39 4.17
N GLY A 106 -6.38 9.86 3.44
CA GLY A 106 -5.10 9.17 3.34
C GLY A 106 -4.21 9.54 4.53
N MET A 107 -3.72 8.55 5.25
CA MET A 107 -2.80 8.74 6.37
C MET A 107 -1.45 8.11 6.06
N ASP A 108 -0.37 8.85 6.30
CA ASP A 108 0.99 8.35 6.15
C ASP A 108 1.89 8.87 7.28
N ILE A 109 2.95 8.13 7.61
CA ILE A 109 3.91 8.52 8.64
C ILE A 109 4.84 9.63 8.14
N SER A 110 5.03 9.77 6.83
CA SER A 110 5.90 10.75 6.21
C SER A 110 5.18 12.10 6.04
N ASN A 111 5.61 13.11 6.79
CA ASN A 111 5.15 14.49 6.63
C ASN A 111 5.38 15.02 5.21
N GLU A 112 6.49 14.64 4.57
CA GLU A 112 6.82 15.05 3.21
C GLU A 112 5.84 14.45 2.19
N ALA A 113 5.48 13.17 2.35
CA ALA A 113 4.50 12.52 1.48
C ALA A 113 3.11 13.18 1.63
N VAL A 114 2.67 13.41 2.85
CA VAL A 114 1.40 14.10 3.16
C VAL A 114 1.37 15.52 2.60
N GLY A 115 2.46 16.28 2.75
CA GLY A 115 2.59 17.63 2.19
C GLY A 115 2.45 17.63 0.67
N LEU A 116 3.14 16.70 -0.01
CA LEU A 116 3.04 16.54 -1.47
C LEU A 116 1.63 16.15 -1.91
N CYS A 117 1.00 15.21 -1.22
CA CYS A 117 -0.38 14.80 -1.53
C CYS A 117 -1.35 15.98 -1.41
N SER A 118 -1.22 16.80 -0.36
CA SER A 118 -2.06 17.98 -0.15
C SER A 118 -1.85 19.07 -1.22
N GLU A 119 -0.64 19.15 -1.80
CA GLU A 119 -0.35 20.04 -2.93
C GLU A 119 -0.92 19.51 -4.26
N PHE A 120 -0.84 18.19 -4.50
CA PHE A 120 -1.20 17.59 -5.78
C PHE A 120 -2.71 17.32 -5.94
N TYR A 121 -3.39 16.95 -4.86
CA TYR A 121 -4.80 16.53 -4.94
C TYR A 121 -5.73 17.60 -4.38
N ASN A 122 -6.48 18.23 -5.27
CA ASN A 122 -7.56 19.16 -4.91
C ASN A 122 -8.92 18.50 -5.22
N ILE A 123 -9.30 17.53 -4.35
CA ILE A 123 -10.53 16.75 -4.49
C ILE A 123 -11.36 16.96 -3.22
N SER A 124 -12.60 17.41 -3.35
CA SER A 124 -13.44 17.92 -2.26
C SER A 124 -13.71 16.92 -1.12
N ASN A 125 -13.71 15.61 -1.43
CA ASN A 125 -13.95 14.53 -0.46
C ASN A 125 -12.67 13.76 -0.07
N LEU A 126 -11.48 14.30 -0.40
CA LEU A 126 -10.17 13.70 -0.11
C LEU A 126 -9.35 14.62 0.79
N ASN A 127 -8.81 14.05 1.87
CA ASN A 127 -7.88 14.74 2.76
C ASN A 127 -6.66 13.87 3.03
N PHE A 128 -5.54 14.50 3.45
CA PHE A 128 -4.33 13.81 3.86
C PHE A 128 -3.88 14.27 5.24
N VAL A 129 -3.44 13.33 6.07
CA VAL A 129 -2.95 13.61 7.43
C VAL A 129 -1.69 12.83 7.72
N CYS A 130 -0.78 13.42 8.47
CA CYS A 130 0.35 12.71 9.03
C CYS A 130 -0.09 11.93 10.27
N GLY A 131 0.26 10.64 10.32
CA GLY A 131 -0.11 9.78 11.43
C GLY A 131 0.63 8.44 11.41
N ASP A 132 0.67 7.84 12.58
CA ASP A 132 1.29 6.55 12.82
C ASP A 132 0.23 5.45 12.82
N SER A 133 0.43 4.38 12.06
CA SER A 133 -0.46 3.23 12.02
C SER A 133 -0.66 2.57 13.40
N GLU A 134 0.36 2.65 14.25
CA GLU A 134 0.34 2.12 15.63
C GLU A 134 -0.29 3.09 16.66
N SER A 135 -0.73 4.28 16.22
CA SER A 135 -1.41 5.30 17.03
C SER A 135 -2.22 6.22 16.10
N ILE A 136 -3.31 5.69 15.56
CA ILE A 136 -4.15 6.37 14.56
C ILE A 136 -4.79 7.63 15.19
N PRO A 137 -4.53 8.85 14.66
CA PRO A 137 -4.92 10.12 15.31
C PRO A 137 -6.39 10.48 15.07
N PHE A 138 -7.27 9.52 15.19
CA PHE A 138 -8.72 9.69 15.05
C PHE A 138 -9.46 9.07 16.24
N PRO A 139 -10.66 9.59 16.58
CA PRO A 139 -11.50 8.99 17.61
C PRO A 139 -11.93 7.56 17.27
N ASP A 140 -12.38 6.85 18.30
CA ASP A 140 -13.01 5.54 18.14
C ASP A 140 -14.23 5.63 17.20
N ASN A 141 -14.48 4.56 16.45
CA ASN A 141 -15.66 4.43 15.60
C ASN A 141 -15.84 5.58 14.57
N SER A 142 -14.73 6.04 13.97
CA SER A 142 -14.72 7.15 13.01
C SER A 142 -15.02 6.71 11.57
N PHE A 143 -14.58 5.50 11.17
CA PHE A 143 -14.58 5.08 9.78
C PHE A 143 -15.46 3.87 9.52
N ASP A 144 -16.09 3.86 8.35
CA ASP A 144 -16.89 2.72 7.88
C ASP A 144 -15.99 1.64 7.25
N VAL A 145 -14.92 2.07 6.58
CA VAL A 145 -13.93 1.18 5.96
C VAL A 145 -12.53 1.70 6.22
N LEU A 146 -11.62 0.81 6.56
CA LEU A 146 -10.19 1.04 6.62
C LEU A 146 -9.51 0.23 5.52
N ILE A 147 -8.61 0.85 4.78
CA ILE A 147 -7.88 0.24 3.67
C ILE A 147 -6.38 0.31 3.97
N ASN A 148 -5.66 -0.79 3.73
CA ASN A 148 -4.22 -0.85 3.85
C ASN A 148 -3.66 -1.65 2.67
N VAL A 149 -2.89 -1.00 1.80
CA VAL A 149 -2.31 -1.60 0.60
C VAL A 149 -0.80 -1.40 0.62
N GLU A 150 -0.04 -2.48 0.55
CA GLU A 150 1.44 -2.49 0.47
C GLU A 150 2.16 -1.55 1.44
N SER A 151 1.76 -1.53 2.71
CA SER A 151 2.45 -0.68 3.69
C SER A 151 2.75 -1.39 5.00
N SER A 152 1.95 -2.37 5.40
CA SER A 152 2.08 -3.03 6.70
C SER A 152 3.38 -3.84 6.88
N HIS A 153 4.02 -4.26 5.80
CA HIS A 153 5.33 -4.90 5.85
C HIS A 153 6.43 -3.96 6.42
N CYS A 154 6.19 -2.65 6.42
CA CYS A 154 7.07 -1.63 7.01
C CYS A 154 6.80 -1.36 8.49
N TYR A 155 5.68 -1.81 9.06
CA TYR A 155 5.27 -1.48 10.43
C TYR A 155 6.16 -2.17 11.48
N GLY A 156 6.28 -1.53 12.62
CA GLY A 156 7.04 -2.05 13.76
C GLY A 156 6.26 -3.14 14.51
N ASP A 157 4.98 -2.88 14.76
CA ASP A 157 4.08 -3.73 15.53
C ASP A 157 2.72 -3.89 14.83
N MET A 158 2.57 -5.04 14.16
CA MET A 158 1.35 -5.37 13.43
C MET A 158 0.14 -5.57 14.36
N SER A 159 0.34 -6.15 15.54
CA SER A 159 -0.75 -6.37 16.49
C SER A 159 -1.31 -5.05 17.03
N LYS A 160 -0.43 -4.08 17.26
CA LYS A 160 -0.83 -2.73 17.66
C LYS A 160 -1.58 -2.01 16.55
N PHE A 161 -1.14 -2.14 15.29
CA PHE A 161 -1.88 -1.62 14.16
C PHE A 161 -3.27 -2.23 14.03
N LEU A 162 -3.42 -3.56 14.22
CA LEU A 162 -4.72 -4.22 14.17
C LEU A 162 -5.65 -3.74 15.29
N SER A 163 -5.12 -3.50 16.51
CA SER A 163 -5.88 -2.91 17.61
C SER A 163 -6.36 -1.49 17.29
N GLU A 164 -5.51 -0.66 16.70
CA GLU A 164 -5.87 0.70 16.26
C GLU A 164 -6.88 0.68 15.11
N ALA A 165 -6.73 -0.24 14.15
CA ALA A 165 -7.71 -0.44 13.08
C ALA A 165 -9.08 -0.83 13.64
N TYR A 166 -9.11 -1.77 14.59
CA TYR A 166 -10.35 -2.14 15.28
C TYR A 166 -10.97 -0.94 16.01
N ARG A 167 -10.18 -0.17 16.77
CA ARG A 167 -10.64 1.01 17.50
C ARG A 167 -11.25 2.07 16.58
N ALA A 168 -10.55 2.40 15.49
CA ALA A 168 -10.95 3.44 14.55
C ALA A 168 -12.16 3.08 13.69
N LEU A 169 -12.39 1.79 13.44
CA LEU A 169 -13.55 1.31 12.71
C LEU A 169 -14.84 1.44 13.54
N LYS A 170 -15.94 1.79 12.87
CA LYS A 170 -17.31 1.68 13.41
C LYS A 170 -17.71 0.22 13.57
N THR A 171 -18.62 -0.07 14.48
CA THR A 171 -19.25 -1.40 14.59
C THR A 171 -19.85 -1.81 13.24
N GLY A 172 -19.47 -2.99 12.75
CA GLY A 172 -19.86 -3.50 11.43
C GLY A 172 -19.00 -2.99 10.27
N GLY A 173 -18.00 -2.14 10.55
CA GLY A 173 -17.05 -1.62 9.56
C GLY A 173 -16.07 -2.68 9.06
N PHE A 174 -15.49 -2.46 7.89
CA PHE A 174 -14.58 -3.39 7.23
C PHE A 174 -13.14 -2.90 7.26
N PHE A 175 -12.21 -3.81 7.53
CA PHE A 175 -10.79 -3.63 7.27
C PHE A 175 -10.39 -4.44 6.04
N LEU A 176 -9.98 -3.75 4.98
CA LEU A 176 -9.52 -4.31 3.72
C LEU A 176 -8.00 -4.21 3.66
N PHE A 177 -7.36 -5.35 3.81
CA PHE A 177 -5.91 -5.49 3.86
C PHE A 177 -5.39 -6.11 2.58
N CYS A 178 -4.28 -5.59 2.05
CA CYS A 178 -3.62 -6.18 0.89
C CYS A 178 -2.11 -5.92 0.95
N ASP A 179 -1.32 -6.98 1.13
CA ASP A 179 0.13 -6.86 1.27
C ASP A 179 0.80 -8.23 1.01
N PHE A 180 2.11 -8.23 0.94
CA PHE A 180 2.92 -9.42 0.72
C PHE A 180 3.72 -9.80 1.97
N ARG A 181 4.04 -11.08 2.07
CA ARG A 181 4.94 -11.64 3.08
C ARG A 181 5.78 -12.74 2.45
N THR A 182 6.94 -13.02 3.08
CA THR A 182 7.65 -14.27 2.81
C THR A 182 6.80 -15.46 3.24
N THR A 183 7.08 -16.63 2.67
CA THR A 183 6.36 -17.86 3.00
C THR A 183 6.36 -18.14 4.52
N ASP A 184 7.47 -17.86 5.21
CA ASP A 184 7.55 -18.01 6.67
C ASP A 184 6.75 -16.92 7.41
N GLY A 185 6.67 -15.70 6.86
CA GLY A 185 5.97 -14.57 7.48
C GLY A 185 4.47 -14.54 7.25
N ILE A 186 3.95 -15.34 6.29
CA ILE A 186 2.51 -15.33 5.99
C ILE A 186 1.69 -15.99 7.10
N GLN A 187 2.21 -17.05 7.72
CA GLN A 187 1.52 -17.71 8.82
C GLN A 187 1.47 -16.80 10.05
N GLU A 188 2.57 -16.11 10.36
CA GLU A 188 2.58 -15.11 11.44
C GLU A 188 1.52 -14.02 11.23
N LEU A 189 1.36 -13.51 9.99
CA LEU A 189 0.32 -12.55 9.65
C LEU A 189 -1.09 -13.11 9.92
N TYR A 190 -1.37 -14.37 9.55
CA TYR A 190 -2.66 -14.98 9.79
C TYR A 190 -2.93 -15.23 11.29
N ASP A 191 -1.89 -15.58 12.05
CA ASP A 191 -1.99 -15.74 13.50
C ASP A 191 -2.29 -14.38 14.17
N GLN A 192 -1.68 -13.29 13.68
CA GLN A 192 -1.95 -11.92 14.13
C GLN A 192 -3.41 -11.51 13.83
N PHE A 193 -3.92 -11.79 12.62
CA PHE A 193 -5.33 -11.55 12.29
C PHE A 193 -6.28 -12.34 13.21
N SER A 194 -5.99 -13.61 13.41
CA SER A 194 -6.83 -14.51 14.23
C SER A 194 -6.81 -14.15 15.72
N SER A 195 -5.72 -13.52 16.19
CA SER A 195 -5.56 -13.07 17.57
C SER A 195 -6.07 -11.66 17.82
N SER A 196 -6.47 -10.94 16.77
CA SER A 196 -7.02 -9.58 16.88
C SER A 196 -8.52 -9.60 17.24
N ASP A 197 -9.04 -8.46 17.70
CA ASP A 197 -10.48 -8.29 17.93
C ASP A 197 -11.29 -8.18 16.63
N LEU A 198 -10.63 -8.07 15.48
CA LEU A 198 -11.27 -8.06 14.16
C LEU A 198 -11.69 -9.48 13.77
N LYS A 199 -12.94 -9.65 13.36
CA LYS A 199 -13.41 -10.91 12.79
C LYS A 199 -12.80 -11.14 11.41
N PHE A 200 -11.94 -12.13 11.28
CA PHE A 200 -11.35 -12.54 10.02
C PHE A 200 -12.41 -13.26 9.15
N LEU A 201 -12.76 -12.68 8.00
CA LEU A 201 -13.84 -13.19 7.15
C LEU A 201 -13.32 -14.02 5.98
N ASN A 202 -12.30 -13.53 5.28
CA ASN A 202 -11.79 -14.16 4.07
C ASN A 202 -10.34 -13.76 3.79
N ARG A 203 -9.64 -14.62 3.05
CA ARG A 203 -8.32 -14.36 2.46
C ARG A 203 -8.28 -14.86 1.03
N ILE A 204 -7.58 -14.13 0.19
CA ILE A 204 -7.43 -14.45 -1.23
C ILE A 204 -5.93 -14.32 -1.55
N ASP A 205 -5.32 -15.38 -2.05
CA ASP A 205 -3.99 -15.31 -2.62
C ASP A 205 -4.12 -14.72 -4.03
N ILE A 206 -3.47 -13.60 -4.27
CA ILE A 206 -3.49 -12.88 -5.54
C ILE A 206 -2.12 -12.82 -6.19
N THR A 207 -1.19 -13.65 -5.76
CA THR A 207 0.21 -13.65 -6.21
C THR A 207 0.32 -13.74 -7.73
N ASP A 208 -0.46 -14.63 -8.38
CA ASP A 208 -0.45 -14.77 -9.84
C ASP A 208 -0.93 -13.51 -10.56
N ASN A 209 -1.94 -12.81 -10.00
CA ASN A 209 -2.44 -11.56 -10.56
C ASN A 209 -1.42 -10.43 -10.42
N ILE A 210 -0.65 -10.43 -9.32
CA ILE A 210 0.44 -9.48 -9.11
C ILE A 210 1.59 -9.73 -10.10
N ILE A 211 1.98 -10.99 -10.31
CA ILE A 211 3.01 -11.35 -11.32
C ILE A 211 2.58 -10.85 -12.70
N GLN A 212 1.33 -11.09 -13.09
CA GLN A 212 0.79 -10.59 -14.35
C GLN A 212 0.80 -9.05 -14.43
N GLY A 213 0.46 -8.37 -13.33
CA GLY A 213 0.55 -6.90 -13.22
C GLY A 213 1.98 -6.40 -13.41
N LEU A 214 2.95 -7.04 -12.74
CA LEU A 214 4.38 -6.75 -12.87
C LEU A 214 4.88 -6.97 -14.30
N ASP A 215 4.46 -8.05 -14.97
CA ASP A 215 4.81 -8.31 -16.37
C ASP A 215 4.37 -7.17 -17.29
N LYS A 216 3.15 -6.63 -17.08
CA LYS A 216 2.61 -5.50 -17.85
C LYS A 216 3.32 -4.17 -17.56
N LEU A 217 3.82 -3.99 -16.34
CA LEU A 217 4.45 -2.76 -15.89
C LEU A 217 5.96 -2.72 -16.12
N SER A 218 6.62 -3.87 -16.30
CA SER A 218 8.07 -3.99 -16.26
C SER A 218 8.78 -3.10 -17.27
N GLU A 219 8.37 -3.11 -18.54
CA GLU A 219 9.00 -2.32 -19.60
C GLU A 219 8.89 -0.82 -19.33
N TYR A 220 7.69 -0.35 -18.99
CA TYR A 220 7.46 1.06 -18.68
C TYR A 220 8.26 1.52 -17.45
N ARG A 221 8.23 0.73 -16.35
CA ARG A 221 8.96 1.06 -15.13
C ARG A 221 10.47 1.05 -15.33
N GLU A 222 10.97 0.08 -16.08
CA GLU A 222 12.40 -0.03 -16.40
C GLU A 222 12.89 1.20 -17.17
N ASP A 223 12.20 1.60 -18.23
CA ASP A 223 12.51 2.80 -19.02
C ASP A 223 12.46 4.07 -18.16
N HIS A 224 11.43 4.21 -17.31
CA HIS A 224 11.32 5.34 -16.39
C HIS A 224 12.48 5.41 -15.38
N ILE A 225 12.85 4.27 -14.76
CA ILE A 225 13.98 4.20 -13.83
C ILE A 225 15.29 4.52 -14.54
N ASP A 226 15.50 4.01 -15.74
CA ASP A 226 16.72 4.25 -16.50
C ASP A 226 16.90 5.72 -16.90
N LYS A 227 15.81 6.46 -17.11
CA LYS A 227 15.83 7.89 -17.42
C LYS A 227 15.95 8.77 -16.18
N SER A 228 15.33 8.37 -15.05
CA SER A 228 15.14 9.25 -13.89
C SER A 228 16.08 8.97 -12.72
N VAL A 229 16.69 7.77 -12.67
CA VAL A 229 17.49 7.32 -11.52
C VAL A 229 18.96 7.22 -11.87
N SER A 230 19.82 7.69 -10.95
CA SER A 230 21.28 7.58 -11.08
C SER A 230 21.72 6.12 -11.26
N ILE A 231 22.67 5.87 -12.17
CA ILE A 231 23.18 4.54 -12.52
C ILE A 231 23.64 3.73 -11.29
N PHE A 232 24.18 4.41 -10.28
CA PHE A 232 24.71 3.76 -9.05
C PHE A 232 23.63 3.09 -8.19
N ILE A 233 22.38 3.52 -8.31
CA ILE A 233 21.25 3.02 -7.49
C ILE A 233 20.12 2.40 -8.34
N ARG A 234 20.24 2.42 -9.69
CA ARG A 234 19.22 1.86 -10.61
C ARG A 234 18.85 0.42 -10.30
N LYS A 235 19.86 -0.43 -10.04
CA LYS A 235 19.64 -1.84 -9.72
C LYS A 235 18.75 -1.99 -8.48
N LEU A 236 18.99 -1.17 -7.46
CA LEU A 236 18.18 -1.17 -6.24
C LEU A 236 16.73 -0.77 -6.55
N PHE A 237 16.54 0.32 -7.31
CA PHE A 237 15.21 0.80 -7.70
C PHE A 237 14.47 -0.21 -8.58
N LYS A 238 15.13 -0.83 -9.56
CA LYS A 238 14.53 -1.90 -10.39
C LYS A 238 14.09 -3.08 -9.52
N THR A 239 14.89 -3.47 -8.53
CA THR A 239 14.51 -4.54 -7.59
C THR A 239 13.27 -4.16 -6.77
N TYR A 240 13.24 -2.96 -6.18
CA TYR A 240 12.06 -2.49 -5.43
C TYR A 240 10.81 -2.32 -6.28
N ALA A 241 10.96 -1.93 -7.55
CA ALA A 241 9.85 -1.81 -8.48
C ALA A 241 9.32 -3.17 -8.98
N GLY A 242 9.98 -4.28 -8.60
CA GLY A 242 9.57 -5.62 -9.01
C GLY A 242 9.73 -5.89 -10.51
N ILE A 243 10.73 -5.23 -11.17
CA ILE A 243 10.99 -5.45 -12.59
C ILE A 243 11.27 -6.92 -12.84
N LYS A 244 10.76 -7.44 -13.96
CA LYS A 244 10.91 -8.85 -14.38
C LYS A 244 12.37 -9.30 -14.29
N GLY A 245 12.60 -10.44 -13.62
CA GLY A 245 13.92 -11.02 -13.41
C GLY A 245 14.71 -10.46 -12.21
N THR A 246 14.17 -9.47 -11.48
CA THR A 246 14.77 -8.99 -10.22
C THR A 246 14.45 -9.92 -9.03
N ASP A 247 15.15 -9.74 -7.91
CA ASP A 247 14.98 -10.58 -6.71
C ASP A 247 13.51 -10.59 -6.24
N ILE A 248 12.83 -9.44 -6.20
CA ILE A 248 11.42 -9.34 -5.78
C ILE A 248 10.49 -10.08 -6.74
N TYR A 249 10.61 -9.83 -8.04
CA TYR A 249 9.83 -10.55 -9.04
C TYR A 249 10.01 -12.07 -8.94
N ASN A 250 11.27 -12.52 -8.84
CA ASN A 250 11.59 -13.93 -8.74
C ASN A 250 11.07 -14.56 -7.43
N SER A 251 11.00 -13.77 -6.34
CA SER A 251 10.45 -14.25 -5.07
C SER A 251 8.95 -14.54 -5.15
N PHE A 252 8.18 -13.74 -5.90
CA PHE A 252 6.79 -14.07 -6.19
C PHE A 252 6.69 -15.29 -7.13
N SER A 253 7.46 -15.31 -8.22
CA SER A 253 7.39 -16.36 -9.23
C SER A 253 7.82 -17.76 -8.73
N ASN A 254 8.71 -17.82 -7.74
CA ASN A 254 9.18 -19.08 -7.16
C ASN A 254 8.46 -19.48 -5.86
N GLY A 255 7.45 -18.71 -5.44
CA GLY A 255 6.64 -18.99 -4.26
C GLY A 255 7.31 -18.69 -2.91
N SER A 256 8.48 -18.02 -2.88
CA SER A 256 9.10 -17.60 -1.61
C SER A 256 8.46 -16.34 -1.01
N MET A 257 7.63 -15.63 -1.78
CA MET A 257 6.75 -14.56 -1.32
C MET A 257 5.32 -14.79 -1.82
N THR A 258 4.37 -14.51 -0.96
CA THR A 258 2.93 -14.57 -1.25
C THR A 258 2.31 -13.19 -1.10
N TYR A 259 1.42 -12.83 -2.01
CA TYR A 259 0.64 -11.61 -1.95
C TYR A 259 -0.81 -11.94 -1.59
N VAL A 260 -1.28 -11.40 -0.49
CA VAL A 260 -2.59 -11.73 0.07
C VAL A 260 -3.48 -10.50 0.18
N CYS A 261 -4.75 -10.66 -0.19
CA CYS A 261 -5.83 -9.77 0.19
C CYS A 261 -6.62 -10.42 1.31
N ALA A 262 -6.85 -9.70 2.42
CA ALA A 262 -7.61 -10.18 3.56
C ALA A 262 -8.75 -9.23 3.90
N ILE A 263 -9.90 -9.77 4.22
CA ILE A 263 -11.11 -9.04 4.59
C ILE A 263 -11.43 -9.34 6.06
N LEU A 264 -11.41 -8.29 6.87
CA LEU A 264 -11.74 -8.38 8.30
C LEU A 264 -12.90 -7.42 8.61
N LYS A 265 -13.57 -7.63 9.73
CA LYS A 265 -14.75 -6.85 10.16
C LYS A 265 -14.72 -6.59 11.66
N LYS A 266 -15.09 -5.38 12.08
CA LYS A 266 -15.38 -5.06 13.48
C LYS A 266 -16.77 -5.49 13.90
#